data_9b2b46c40be6a02c286808cd1af05a1a
#
_entry.id   9b2b46c40be6a02c286808cd1af05a1a
#
_cell.length_a   1.000
_cell.length_b   1.000
_cell.length_c   1.000
_cell.angle_alpha   90.00
_cell.angle_beta   90.00
_cell.angle_gamma   90.00
#
_symmetry.space_group_name_H-M   'P 1'
#
loop_
_entity.id
_entity.type
_entity.pdbx_description
1 polymer ?
#
loop_
_entity_poly.entity_id
_entity_poly.type
_entity_poly.pdbx_seq_one_letter_code
_entity_poly.pdbx_strand_id
1 'polypeptide(L)'
;MALELDVSLGFDAFRLNIAHRFAANGVTAIFGRSGSGKSTLLRIIAGLEPRATGSVMMDGDVWQTSDKHLAPEARGVGLVFQDARLFGHLTVAGNLLYAAKRAKNVSPADVQTVAQDFDLGSLLKRLPAGLSGGEKQRVALARAVLSKPRVLLLDEPLAALDDARKGEIMPYLERLRDHSDLPILYVSHSMAEVARIANDILVLEAGQVIRAGSVEDLLSDPSAVPILGVRDAGAVVQARVVTHHADGLTELAVSQGRLFLPLIRMAEGSIVRVRVPAQDVILSLDRPTGISALNILPVIIETVFRGDGPGVAIGMRSGTDKLLARVTQRSAAALGLVEGLSCYAVVKSVAVAPGDVGLAR
;
A
#
# COMPACT_ATOMS: atom_id res chain seq x y z
N MET A 1 8.63 3.04 18.19
CA MET A 1 8.98 1.60 17.99
C MET A 1 9.66 1.47 16.64
N ALA A 2 10.78 0.78 16.49
CA ALA A 2 11.47 0.65 15.21
C ALA A 2 11.91 -0.81 15.00
N LEU A 3 11.61 -1.35 13.85
CA LEU A 3 12.14 -2.63 13.38
C LEU A 3 13.37 -2.35 12.51
N GLU A 4 14.51 -2.88 12.93
CA GLU A 4 15.80 -2.76 12.23
C GLU A 4 16.30 -4.13 11.84
N LEU A 5 16.82 -4.24 10.63
CA LEU A 5 17.43 -5.49 10.18
C LEU A 5 18.63 -5.23 9.27
N ASP A 6 19.58 -6.13 9.39
CA ASP A 6 20.71 -6.31 8.49
C ASP A 6 20.91 -7.81 8.32
N VAL A 7 20.31 -8.37 7.27
CA VAL A 7 20.18 -9.83 7.11
C VAL A 7 20.62 -10.30 5.73
N SER A 8 21.20 -11.50 5.70
CA SER A 8 21.56 -12.19 4.48
C SER A 8 21.03 -13.63 4.51
N LEU A 9 20.51 -14.10 3.38
CA LEU A 9 20.09 -15.48 3.19
C LEU A 9 20.43 -15.92 1.76
N GLY A 10 21.22 -16.98 1.64
CA GLY A 10 21.59 -17.58 0.35
C GLY A 10 20.71 -18.79 0.03
N PHE A 11 20.28 -18.86 -1.24
CA PHE A 11 19.75 -20.04 -1.91
C PHE A 11 20.65 -20.33 -3.11
N ASP A 12 20.57 -21.49 -3.73
CA ASP A 12 21.48 -21.91 -4.80
C ASP A 12 21.68 -20.84 -5.91
N ALA A 13 20.61 -20.25 -6.39
CA ALA A 13 20.63 -19.25 -7.47
C ALA A 13 20.20 -17.84 -7.03
N PHE A 14 19.88 -17.62 -5.74
CA PHE A 14 19.33 -16.37 -5.25
C PHE A 14 19.94 -16.01 -3.89
N ARG A 15 20.31 -14.75 -3.71
CA ARG A 15 20.78 -14.22 -2.43
C ARG A 15 19.96 -13.01 -2.02
N LEU A 16 19.35 -13.08 -0.85
CA LEU A 16 18.74 -11.94 -0.20
C LEU A 16 19.79 -11.26 0.69
N ASN A 17 19.94 -9.93 0.54
CA ASN A 17 20.81 -9.12 1.37
C ASN A 17 20.14 -7.76 1.59
N ILE A 18 19.60 -7.55 2.80
CA ILE A 18 18.77 -6.40 3.12
C ILE A 18 19.21 -5.79 4.44
N ALA A 19 19.64 -4.53 4.38
CA ALA A 19 19.83 -3.67 5.53
C ALA A 19 18.81 -2.53 5.46
N HIS A 20 17.90 -2.45 6.46
CA HIS A 20 16.85 -1.43 6.48
C HIS A 20 16.33 -1.19 7.89
N ARG A 21 15.88 0.06 8.13
CA ARG A 21 15.15 0.47 9.33
C ARG A 21 13.75 0.91 8.91
N PHE A 22 12.74 0.19 9.38
CA PHE A 22 11.34 0.49 9.09
C PHE A 22 10.81 1.60 9.99
N ALA A 23 9.79 2.31 9.50
CA ALA A 23 9.08 3.31 10.29
C ALA A 23 8.47 2.69 11.56
N ALA A 24 8.43 3.48 12.61
CA ALA A 24 7.95 3.05 13.92
C ALA A 24 6.44 2.76 13.98
N ASN A 25 5.68 3.31 13.06
CA ASN A 25 4.23 3.17 12.93
C ASN A 25 3.83 3.33 11.46
N GLY A 26 2.56 3.08 11.17
CA GLY A 26 2.03 3.15 9.82
C GLY A 26 2.34 1.90 8.99
N VAL A 27 2.13 2.01 7.70
CA VAL A 27 2.27 0.89 6.76
C VAL A 27 3.47 1.13 5.85
N THR A 28 4.44 0.22 5.89
CA THR A 28 5.50 0.15 4.88
C THR A 28 5.17 -0.95 3.88
N ALA A 29 4.93 -0.58 2.63
CA ALA A 29 4.74 -1.55 1.56
C ALA A 29 6.09 -2.14 1.12
N ILE A 30 6.14 -3.45 0.94
CA ILE A 30 7.27 -4.16 0.32
C ILE A 30 6.84 -4.53 -1.09
N PHE A 31 7.37 -3.82 -2.07
CA PHE A 31 7.02 -3.95 -3.48
C PHE A 31 8.16 -4.58 -4.28
N GLY A 32 7.85 -5.27 -5.37
CA GLY A 32 8.84 -5.86 -6.27
C GLY A 32 8.27 -7.04 -7.05
N ARG A 33 8.98 -7.45 -8.10
CA ARG A 33 8.58 -8.57 -8.97
C ARG A 33 8.48 -9.88 -8.18
N SER A 34 7.74 -10.85 -8.74
CA SER A 34 7.72 -12.21 -8.17
C SER A 34 9.14 -12.76 -8.07
N GLY A 35 9.46 -13.42 -6.96
CA GLY A 35 10.81 -13.94 -6.72
C GLY A 35 11.82 -12.92 -6.19
N SER A 36 11.47 -11.64 -5.97
CA SER A 36 12.42 -10.64 -5.44
C SER A 36 12.79 -10.82 -3.96
N GLY A 37 12.15 -11.74 -3.22
CA GLY A 37 12.47 -12.03 -1.82
C GLY A 37 11.51 -11.45 -0.79
N LYS A 38 10.38 -10.86 -1.18
CA LYS A 38 9.41 -10.20 -0.28
C LYS A 38 8.90 -11.11 0.85
N SER A 39 8.32 -12.24 0.49
CA SER A 39 7.82 -13.23 1.48
C SER A 39 8.95 -13.81 2.32
N THR A 40 10.14 -13.99 1.73
CA THR A 40 11.33 -14.46 2.46
C THR A 40 11.74 -13.45 3.52
N LEU A 41 11.71 -12.15 3.21
CA LEU A 41 11.97 -11.09 4.18
C LEU A 41 10.99 -11.14 5.35
N LEU A 42 9.68 -11.26 5.08
CA LEU A 42 8.69 -11.41 6.15
C LEU A 42 8.93 -12.65 7.01
N ARG A 43 9.31 -13.76 6.40
CA ARG A 43 9.62 -15.03 7.11
C ARG A 43 10.86 -14.88 8.00
N ILE A 44 11.91 -14.16 7.55
CA ILE A 44 13.09 -13.85 8.38
C ILE A 44 12.69 -13.02 9.61
N ILE A 45 11.92 -11.95 9.41
CA ILE A 45 11.42 -11.11 10.51
C ILE A 45 10.59 -11.93 11.50
N ALA A 46 9.73 -12.81 10.99
CA ALA A 46 8.91 -13.70 11.81
C ALA A 46 9.70 -14.83 12.51
N GLY A 47 10.99 -15.01 12.21
CA GLY A 47 11.81 -16.10 12.76
C GLY A 47 11.57 -17.47 12.13
N LEU A 48 10.95 -17.49 10.95
CA LEU A 48 10.62 -18.73 10.22
C LEU A 48 11.75 -19.18 9.26
N GLU A 49 12.84 -18.43 9.18
CA GLU A 49 14.02 -18.76 8.36
C GLU A 49 15.29 -18.80 9.22
N PRO A 50 15.53 -19.89 9.94
CA PRO A 50 16.68 -19.98 10.84
C PRO A 50 18.04 -19.98 10.13
N ARG A 51 18.07 -20.19 8.80
CA ARG A 51 19.29 -20.14 7.98
C ARG A 51 19.72 -18.70 7.66
N ALA A 52 18.87 -17.70 7.90
CA ALA A 52 19.23 -16.30 7.69
C ALA A 52 20.30 -15.89 8.71
N THR A 53 21.32 -15.19 8.21
CA THR A 53 22.41 -14.64 9.03
C THR A 53 22.21 -13.13 9.20
N GLY A 54 22.93 -12.53 10.16
CA GLY A 54 22.82 -11.10 10.44
C GLY A 54 21.90 -10.81 11.62
N SER A 55 21.40 -9.57 11.71
CA SER A 55 20.66 -9.09 12.87
C SER A 55 19.22 -8.69 12.55
N VAL A 56 18.31 -8.96 13.49
CA VAL A 56 16.94 -8.44 13.50
C VAL A 56 16.69 -7.89 14.91
N MET A 57 16.31 -6.63 15.00
CA MET A 57 16.02 -5.94 16.25
C MET A 57 14.66 -5.25 16.21
N MET A 58 13.94 -5.29 17.32
CA MET A 58 12.66 -4.58 17.49
C MET A 58 12.72 -3.75 18.79
N ASP A 59 12.69 -2.42 18.67
CA ASP A 59 12.78 -1.48 19.79
C ASP A 59 14.01 -1.69 20.68
N GLY A 60 15.14 -2.04 20.09
CA GLY A 60 16.37 -2.39 20.80
C GLY A 60 16.43 -3.83 21.32
N ASP A 61 15.32 -4.57 21.30
CA ASP A 61 15.32 -5.98 21.64
C ASP A 61 15.91 -6.81 20.48
N VAL A 62 16.93 -7.58 20.78
CA VAL A 62 17.58 -8.47 19.81
C VAL A 62 16.74 -9.71 19.60
N TRP A 63 16.17 -9.86 18.37
CA TRP A 63 15.45 -11.06 17.94
C TRP A 63 16.37 -12.06 17.27
N GLN A 64 17.39 -11.59 16.57
CA GLN A 64 18.38 -12.41 15.90
C GLN A 64 19.74 -11.73 15.83
N THR A 65 20.79 -12.52 16.00
CA THR A 65 22.22 -12.21 15.73
C THR A 65 22.92 -13.51 15.33
N SER A 66 24.27 -13.47 15.20
CA SER A 66 25.06 -14.70 15.01
C SER A 66 24.83 -15.73 16.11
N ASP A 67 24.61 -15.30 17.35
CA ASP A 67 24.60 -16.14 18.55
C ASP A 67 23.21 -16.31 19.16
N LYS A 68 22.21 -15.59 18.64
CA LYS A 68 20.85 -15.60 19.17
C LYS A 68 19.83 -15.70 18.05
N HIS A 69 18.89 -16.63 18.19
CA HIS A 69 17.71 -16.72 17.31
C HIS A 69 16.47 -16.92 18.18
N LEU A 70 15.68 -15.84 18.35
CA LEU A 70 14.43 -15.89 19.10
C LEU A 70 13.40 -16.68 18.28
N ALA A 71 12.74 -17.64 18.90
CA ALA A 71 11.70 -18.45 18.26
C ALA A 71 10.51 -17.58 17.79
N PRO A 72 9.81 -17.95 16.71
CA PRO A 72 8.71 -17.16 16.14
C PRO A 72 7.65 -16.73 17.16
N GLU A 73 7.24 -17.63 18.04
CA GLU A 73 6.22 -17.37 19.08
C GLU A 73 6.67 -16.37 20.15
N ALA A 74 7.99 -16.15 20.28
CA ALA A 74 8.55 -15.20 21.25
C ALA A 74 8.81 -13.80 20.64
N ARG A 75 8.72 -13.63 19.32
CA ARG A 75 8.99 -12.34 18.65
C ARG A 75 7.81 -11.36 18.73
N GLY A 76 6.63 -11.79 19.11
CA GLY A 76 5.42 -10.94 19.15
C GLY A 76 5.01 -10.46 17.76
N VAL A 77 5.07 -11.32 16.76
CA VAL A 77 4.73 -11.02 15.37
C VAL A 77 3.31 -11.50 15.06
N GLY A 78 2.50 -10.63 14.47
CA GLY A 78 1.26 -11.03 13.81
C GLY A 78 1.53 -11.29 12.33
N LEU A 79 1.40 -12.53 11.86
CA LEU A 79 1.64 -12.87 10.46
C LEU A 79 0.36 -13.35 9.78
N VAL A 80 0.00 -12.69 8.69
CA VAL A 80 -1.09 -13.08 7.80
C VAL A 80 -0.48 -13.51 6.47
N PHE A 81 -0.72 -14.76 6.10
CA PHE A 81 -0.25 -15.35 4.85
C PHE A 81 -1.24 -15.07 3.70
N GLN A 82 -0.80 -15.22 2.49
CA GLN A 82 -1.63 -15.15 1.29
C GLN A 82 -2.86 -16.09 1.40
N ASP A 83 -2.63 -17.34 1.84
CA ASP A 83 -3.70 -18.20 2.30
C ASP A 83 -4.01 -17.88 3.77
N ALA A 84 -5.24 -17.61 4.11
CA ALA A 84 -5.65 -17.18 5.45
C ALA A 84 -5.23 -18.09 6.61
N ARG A 85 -4.91 -19.36 6.32
CA ARG A 85 -4.41 -20.39 7.27
C ARG A 85 -5.18 -20.43 8.58
N LEU A 86 -6.51 -20.46 8.47
CA LEU A 86 -7.39 -20.61 9.63
C LEU A 86 -7.36 -22.03 10.17
N PHE A 87 -7.59 -22.20 11.47
CA PHE A 87 -7.77 -23.51 12.08
C PHE A 87 -9.12 -24.08 11.63
N GLY A 88 -9.12 -25.02 10.69
CA GLY A 88 -10.31 -25.55 10.04
C GLY A 88 -11.28 -26.29 10.98
N HIS A 89 -10.78 -26.80 12.10
CA HIS A 89 -11.54 -27.50 13.15
C HIS A 89 -12.18 -26.54 14.19
N LEU A 90 -11.84 -25.26 14.15
CA LEU A 90 -12.38 -24.22 15.02
C LEU A 90 -13.34 -23.33 14.23
N THR A 91 -14.42 -22.90 14.88
CA THR A 91 -15.28 -21.83 14.35
C THR A 91 -14.52 -20.51 14.23
N VAL A 92 -15.13 -19.49 13.61
CA VAL A 92 -14.57 -18.13 13.58
C VAL A 92 -14.30 -17.65 15.01
N ALA A 93 -15.29 -17.75 15.91
CA ALA A 93 -15.08 -17.41 17.33
C ALA A 93 -13.93 -18.21 17.95
N GLY A 94 -13.80 -19.50 17.65
CA GLY A 94 -12.71 -20.34 18.13
C GLY A 94 -11.33 -19.88 17.61
N ASN A 95 -11.22 -19.44 16.36
CA ASN A 95 -10.00 -18.87 15.79
C ASN A 95 -9.62 -17.56 16.50
N LEU A 96 -10.57 -16.66 16.77
CA LEU A 96 -10.33 -15.42 17.49
C LEU A 96 -9.90 -15.67 18.94
N LEU A 97 -10.63 -16.53 19.65
CA LEU A 97 -10.32 -16.89 21.04
C LEU A 97 -8.97 -17.60 21.17
N TYR A 98 -8.55 -18.35 20.17
CA TYR A 98 -7.22 -18.97 20.16
C TYR A 98 -6.11 -17.91 20.24
N ALA A 99 -6.21 -16.82 19.48
CA ALA A 99 -5.25 -15.73 19.54
C ALA A 99 -5.33 -14.98 20.87
N ALA A 100 -6.55 -14.63 21.29
CA ALA A 100 -6.80 -13.91 22.53
C ALA A 100 -6.23 -14.63 23.77
N LYS A 101 -6.35 -15.95 23.86
CA LYS A 101 -5.81 -16.77 24.96
C LYS A 101 -4.28 -16.79 25.03
N ARG A 102 -3.59 -16.51 23.92
CA ARG A 102 -2.13 -16.50 23.84
C ARG A 102 -1.53 -15.10 23.97
N ALA A 103 -2.35 -14.10 23.71
CA ALA A 103 -1.97 -12.70 23.90
C ALA A 103 -2.05 -12.32 25.39
N LYS A 104 -1.14 -11.44 25.81
CA LYS A 104 -1.21 -10.83 27.14
C LYS A 104 -2.29 -9.73 27.14
N ASN A 105 -3.08 -9.67 28.20
CA ASN A 105 -4.06 -8.59 28.44
C ASN A 105 -5.11 -8.41 27.31
N VAL A 106 -5.68 -9.51 26.82
CA VAL A 106 -6.84 -9.48 25.91
C VAL A 106 -8.08 -9.92 26.68
N SER A 107 -9.04 -9.01 26.79
CA SER A 107 -10.33 -9.25 27.46
C SER A 107 -11.37 -9.82 26.48
N PRO A 108 -12.48 -10.41 26.96
CA PRO A 108 -13.61 -10.75 26.11
C PRO A 108 -14.20 -9.57 25.33
N ALA A 109 -14.13 -8.36 25.91
CA ALA A 109 -14.57 -7.12 25.25
C ALA A 109 -13.67 -6.80 24.04
N ASP A 110 -12.36 -6.98 24.13
CA ASP A 110 -11.44 -6.79 22.99
C ASP A 110 -11.79 -7.74 21.84
N VAL A 111 -12.13 -9.00 22.13
CA VAL A 111 -12.55 -9.96 21.11
C VAL A 111 -13.84 -9.52 20.42
N GLN A 112 -14.78 -8.97 21.19
CA GLN A 112 -16.05 -8.47 20.66
C GLN A 112 -15.83 -7.22 19.81
N THR A 113 -15.00 -6.27 20.26
CA THR A 113 -14.63 -5.05 19.51
C THR A 113 -13.99 -5.42 18.19
N VAL A 114 -12.96 -6.28 18.19
CA VAL A 114 -12.30 -6.71 16.96
C VAL A 114 -13.27 -7.47 16.05
N ALA A 115 -14.16 -8.30 16.60
CA ALA A 115 -15.16 -8.99 15.79
C ALA A 115 -16.15 -8.00 15.13
N GLN A 116 -16.47 -6.88 15.77
CA GLN A 116 -17.28 -5.80 15.19
C GLN A 116 -16.49 -5.01 14.16
N ASP A 117 -15.26 -4.60 14.47
CA ASP A 117 -14.39 -3.83 13.57
C ASP A 117 -14.16 -4.54 12.24
N PHE A 118 -14.10 -5.88 12.24
CA PHE A 118 -13.94 -6.71 11.04
C PHE A 118 -15.26 -7.29 10.51
N ASP A 119 -16.42 -6.83 11.02
CA ASP A 119 -17.76 -7.29 10.63
C ASP A 119 -17.88 -8.82 10.59
N LEU A 120 -17.51 -9.46 11.70
CA LEU A 120 -17.51 -10.92 11.85
C LEU A 120 -18.71 -11.44 12.63
N GLY A 121 -19.59 -10.56 13.12
CA GLY A 121 -20.68 -10.91 14.04
C GLY A 121 -21.54 -12.09 13.57
N SER A 122 -22.01 -12.03 12.31
CA SER A 122 -22.83 -13.07 11.69
C SER A 122 -22.06 -14.36 11.37
N LEU A 123 -20.73 -14.32 11.40
CA LEU A 123 -19.86 -15.43 11.01
C LEU A 123 -19.32 -16.23 12.20
N LEU A 124 -19.43 -15.72 13.42
CA LEU A 124 -18.77 -16.26 14.63
C LEU A 124 -18.97 -17.76 14.85
N LYS A 125 -20.15 -18.28 14.50
CA LYS A 125 -20.51 -19.70 14.66
C LYS A 125 -20.11 -20.57 13.46
N ARG A 126 -19.68 -19.99 12.34
CA ARG A 126 -19.32 -20.74 11.12
C ARG A 126 -17.92 -21.35 11.24
N LEU A 127 -17.73 -22.48 10.53
CA LEU A 127 -16.41 -23.06 10.30
C LEU A 127 -15.76 -22.42 9.08
N PRO A 128 -14.42 -22.39 8.98
CA PRO A 128 -13.69 -21.81 7.84
C PRO A 128 -14.08 -22.38 6.48
N ALA A 129 -14.49 -23.65 6.41
CA ALA A 129 -14.92 -24.28 5.16
C ALA A 129 -16.16 -23.60 4.54
N GLY A 130 -17.04 -23.02 5.39
CA GLY A 130 -18.25 -22.30 4.94
C GLY A 130 -18.05 -20.79 4.69
N LEU A 131 -16.82 -20.29 4.67
CA LEU A 131 -16.49 -18.89 4.45
C LEU A 131 -16.00 -18.62 3.02
N SER A 132 -16.38 -17.48 2.48
CA SER A 132 -15.76 -16.93 1.26
C SER A 132 -14.28 -16.58 1.47
N GLY A 133 -13.53 -16.34 0.40
CA GLY A 133 -12.13 -15.92 0.48
C GLY A 133 -11.94 -14.63 1.29
N GLY A 134 -12.78 -13.62 1.05
CA GLY A 134 -12.75 -12.35 1.77
C GLY A 134 -13.10 -12.50 3.26
N GLU A 135 -14.11 -13.31 3.59
CA GLU A 135 -14.47 -13.61 4.98
C GLU A 135 -13.32 -14.32 5.72
N LYS A 136 -12.66 -15.31 5.06
CA LYS A 136 -11.47 -15.96 5.61
C LYS A 136 -10.35 -14.97 5.89
N GLN A 137 -10.13 -14.02 4.98
CA GLN A 137 -9.08 -13.03 5.13
C GLN A 137 -9.37 -12.06 6.26
N ARG A 138 -10.63 -11.60 6.41
CA ARG A 138 -11.05 -10.76 7.55
C ARG A 138 -10.84 -11.49 8.89
N VAL A 139 -11.17 -12.77 8.97
CA VAL A 139 -10.92 -13.58 10.17
C VAL A 139 -9.40 -13.72 10.45
N ALA A 140 -8.57 -13.91 9.43
CA ALA A 140 -7.12 -14.02 9.59
C ALA A 140 -6.51 -12.70 10.10
N LEU A 141 -6.92 -11.56 9.55
CA LEU A 141 -6.53 -10.22 10.00
C LEU A 141 -6.96 -9.98 11.45
N ALA A 142 -8.24 -10.21 11.78
CA ALA A 142 -8.77 -10.07 13.13
C ALA A 142 -8.01 -10.95 14.14
N ARG A 143 -7.71 -12.21 13.78
CA ARG A 143 -6.91 -13.13 14.60
C ARG A 143 -5.49 -12.60 14.82
N ALA A 144 -4.85 -12.05 13.79
CA ALA A 144 -3.51 -11.47 13.91
C ALA A 144 -3.50 -10.23 14.81
N VAL A 145 -4.47 -9.33 14.69
CA VAL A 145 -4.63 -8.15 15.54
C VAL A 145 -4.88 -8.54 17.01
N LEU A 146 -5.75 -9.53 17.27
CA LEU A 146 -6.03 -10.04 18.62
C LEU A 146 -4.81 -10.66 19.32
N SER A 147 -3.78 -11.07 18.58
CA SER A 147 -2.55 -11.52 19.21
C SER A 147 -1.75 -10.39 19.86
N LYS A 148 -2.18 -9.12 19.75
CA LYS A 148 -1.49 -7.89 20.20
C LYS A 148 -0.01 -7.91 19.82
N PRO A 149 0.29 -7.99 18.52
CA PRO A 149 1.66 -8.12 18.06
C PRO A 149 2.42 -6.79 18.22
N ARG A 150 3.75 -6.85 18.19
CA ARG A 150 4.65 -5.69 18.11
C ARG A 150 4.82 -5.19 16.67
N VAL A 151 4.63 -6.08 15.70
CA VAL A 151 4.64 -5.79 14.27
C VAL A 151 3.66 -6.72 13.55
N LEU A 152 2.93 -6.18 12.57
CA LEU A 152 2.03 -6.95 11.73
C LEU A 152 2.66 -7.15 10.33
N LEU A 153 2.76 -8.39 9.91
CA LEU A 153 3.31 -8.81 8.64
C LEU A 153 2.18 -9.35 7.76
N LEU A 154 1.92 -8.72 6.63
CA LEU A 154 0.86 -9.09 5.70
C LEU A 154 1.48 -9.51 4.36
N ASP A 155 1.43 -10.81 4.07
CA ASP A 155 2.03 -11.38 2.86
C ASP A 155 0.96 -11.57 1.78
N GLU A 156 0.85 -10.61 0.85
CA GLU A 156 -0.13 -10.57 -0.24
C GLU A 156 -1.57 -10.87 0.22
N PRO A 157 -2.09 -10.18 1.25
CA PRO A 157 -3.34 -10.58 1.90
C PRO A 157 -4.57 -10.47 1.00
N LEU A 158 -4.49 -9.78 -0.13
CA LEU A 158 -5.61 -9.57 -1.05
C LEU A 158 -5.43 -10.25 -2.41
N ALA A 159 -4.32 -10.95 -2.66
CA ALA A 159 -3.98 -11.47 -3.98
C ALA A 159 -4.99 -12.50 -4.55
N ALA A 160 -5.65 -13.26 -3.67
CA ALA A 160 -6.64 -14.27 -4.08
C ALA A 160 -8.07 -13.73 -4.26
N LEU A 161 -8.25 -12.40 -4.19
CA LEU A 161 -9.56 -11.76 -4.23
C LEU A 161 -9.78 -10.96 -5.51
N ASP A 162 -11.01 -10.95 -5.99
CA ASP A 162 -11.47 -10.04 -7.04
C ASP A 162 -11.57 -8.60 -6.50
N ASP A 163 -11.68 -7.62 -7.40
CA ASP A 163 -11.66 -6.20 -7.04
C ASP A 163 -12.83 -5.79 -6.15
N ALA A 164 -14.00 -6.41 -6.31
CA ALA A 164 -15.16 -6.16 -5.45
C ALA A 164 -14.87 -6.57 -4.00
N ARG A 165 -14.31 -7.77 -3.80
CA ARG A 165 -13.93 -8.27 -2.47
C ARG A 165 -12.74 -7.55 -1.87
N LYS A 166 -11.78 -7.11 -2.70
CA LYS A 166 -10.71 -6.21 -2.24
C LYS A 166 -11.31 -4.92 -1.67
N GLY A 167 -12.29 -4.34 -2.38
CA GLY A 167 -13.02 -3.15 -1.92
C GLY A 167 -13.71 -3.31 -0.57
N GLU A 168 -14.14 -4.53 -0.22
CA GLU A 168 -14.73 -4.84 1.09
C GLU A 168 -13.68 -4.89 2.22
N ILE A 169 -12.44 -5.32 1.92
CA ILE A 169 -11.40 -5.50 2.94
C ILE A 169 -10.55 -4.25 3.13
N MET A 170 -10.31 -3.48 2.08
CA MET A 170 -9.47 -2.27 2.14
C MET A 170 -9.84 -1.30 3.27
N PRO A 171 -11.14 -1.01 3.57
CA PRO A 171 -11.50 -0.13 4.68
C PRO A 171 -11.05 -0.65 6.05
N TYR A 172 -10.92 -1.97 6.24
CA TYR A 172 -10.40 -2.53 7.50
C TYR A 172 -8.89 -2.30 7.63
N LEU A 173 -8.15 -2.43 6.53
CA LEU A 173 -6.72 -2.14 6.51
C LEU A 173 -6.44 -0.64 6.71
N GLU A 174 -7.25 0.23 6.10
CA GLU A 174 -7.18 1.69 6.31
C GLU A 174 -7.42 2.05 7.78
N ARG A 175 -8.49 1.52 8.40
CA ARG A 175 -8.74 1.74 9.82
C ARG A 175 -7.61 1.21 10.70
N LEU A 176 -7.06 0.05 10.36
CA LEU A 176 -5.93 -0.51 11.10
C LEU A 176 -4.70 0.40 11.02
N ARG A 177 -4.39 0.94 9.83
CA ARG A 177 -3.33 1.96 9.64
C ARG A 177 -3.58 3.20 10.49
N ASP A 178 -4.83 3.69 10.50
CA ASP A 178 -5.16 5.00 11.09
C ASP A 178 -5.31 4.97 12.61
N HIS A 179 -5.73 3.83 13.17
CA HIS A 179 -6.06 3.70 14.60
C HIS A 179 -5.07 2.84 15.39
N SER A 180 -4.03 2.32 14.78
CA SER A 180 -3.01 1.56 15.50
C SER A 180 -1.63 2.23 15.42
N ASP A 181 -0.90 2.27 16.54
CA ASP A 181 0.51 2.64 16.55
C ASP A 181 1.42 1.46 16.17
N LEU A 182 0.83 0.44 15.54
CA LEU A 182 1.49 -0.80 15.16
C LEU A 182 2.20 -0.62 13.82
N PRO A 183 3.52 -0.90 13.71
CA PRO A 183 4.18 -0.99 12.42
C PRO A 183 3.61 -2.17 11.62
N ILE A 184 3.23 -1.91 10.37
CA ILE A 184 2.65 -2.88 9.46
C ILE A 184 3.57 -3.01 8.24
N LEU A 185 4.04 -4.21 7.95
CA LEU A 185 4.72 -4.53 6.71
C LEU A 185 3.75 -5.22 5.76
N TYR A 186 3.50 -4.60 4.63
CA TYR A 186 2.50 -5.02 3.66
C TYR A 186 3.14 -5.42 2.34
N VAL A 187 3.19 -6.70 2.04
CA VAL A 187 3.64 -7.19 0.73
C VAL A 187 2.49 -7.13 -0.24
N SER A 188 2.68 -6.45 -1.37
CA SER A 188 1.74 -6.45 -2.49
C SER A 188 2.49 -6.30 -3.82
N HIS A 189 1.88 -6.77 -4.89
CA HIS A 189 2.25 -6.49 -6.27
C HIS A 189 1.28 -5.50 -6.94
N SER A 190 0.27 -5.01 -6.22
CA SER A 190 -0.71 -4.02 -6.70
C SER A 190 -0.33 -2.62 -6.23
N MET A 191 0.06 -1.76 -7.16
CA MET A 191 0.36 -0.37 -6.83
C MET A 191 -0.87 0.42 -6.38
N ALA A 192 -2.07 0.05 -6.82
CA ALA A 192 -3.31 0.66 -6.33
C ALA A 192 -3.51 0.39 -4.82
N GLU A 193 -3.25 -0.84 -4.37
CA GLU A 193 -3.28 -1.17 -2.94
C GLU A 193 -2.22 -0.39 -2.16
N VAL A 194 -0.98 -0.37 -2.65
CA VAL A 194 0.14 0.36 -2.03
C VAL A 194 -0.16 1.85 -1.91
N ALA A 195 -0.58 2.49 -2.99
CA ALA A 195 -0.91 3.91 -3.02
C ALA A 195 -2.03 4.27 -2.04
N ARG A 196 -2.95 3.35 -1.81
CA ARG A 196 -4.12 3.55 -0.94
C ARG A 196 -3.78 3.43 0.55
N ILE A 197 -2.97 2.45 0.94
CA ILE A 197 -2.76 2.13 2.35
C ILE A 197 -1.36 2.43 2.89
N ALA A 198 -0.31 2.43 2.06
CA ALA A 198 1.05 2.57 2.55
C ALA A 198 1.46 4.03 2.76
N ASN A 199 2.27 4.27 3.79
CA ASN A 199 2.97 5.53 4.03
C ASN A 199 4.32 5.51 3.32
N ASP A 200 5.05 4.42 3.52
CA ASP A 200 6.37 4.20 2.94
C ASP A 200 6.37 2.98 2.02
N ILE A 201 7.33 2.95 1.12
CA ILE A 201 7.54 1.83 0.22
C ILE A 201 9.01 1.42 0.20
N LEU A 202 9.25 0.12 0.28
CA LEU A 202 10.53 -0.54 0.10
C LEU A 202 10.48 -1.36 -1.19
N VAL A 203 11.26 -1.00 -2.19
CA VAL A 203 11.29 -1.72 -3.47
C VAL A 203 12.42 -2.71 -3.48
N LEU A 204 12.09 -3.99 -3.68
CA LEU A 204 13.03 -5.09 -3.75
C LEU A 204 13.21 -5.60 -5.19
N GLU A 205 14.45 -5.75 -5.59
CA GLU A 205 14.84 -6.44 -6.83
C GLU A 205 16.00 -7.38 -6.57
N ALA A 206 15.89 -8.61 -7.06
CA ALA A 206 16.92 -9.64 -6.93
C ALA A 206 17.51 -9.79 -5.51
N GLY A 207 16.65 -9.68 -4.47
CA GLY A 207 17.05 -9.83 -3.07
C GLY A 207 17.71 -8.61 -2.44
N GLN A 208 17.70 -7.47 -3.10
CA GLN A 208 18.28 -6.21 -2.60
C GLN A 208 17.25 -5.08 -2.55
N VAL A 209 17.47 -4.13 -1.66
CA VAL A 209 16.71 -2.86 -1.65
C VAL A 209 17.28 -1.94 -2.72
N ILE A 210 16.44 -1.59 -3.69
CA ILE A 210 16.85 -0.67 -4.77
C ILE A 210 16.31 0.76 -4.56
N ARG A 211 15.19 0.89 -3.84
CA ARG A 211 14.61 2.18 -3.45
C ARG A 211 13.82 2.04 -2.15
N ALA A 212 13.81 3.09 -1.36
CA ALA A 212 12.95 3.21 -0.19
C ALA A 212 12.59 4.70 0.02
N GLY A 213 11.41 4.98 0.55
CA GLY A 213 10.95 6.34 0.83
C GLY A 213 9.43 6.41 0.97
N SER A 214 8.89 7.63 1.04
CA SER A 214 7.45 7.83 1.07
C SER A 214 6.80 7.37 -0.24
N VAL A 215 5.58 6.85 -0.16
CA VAL A 215 4.82 6.43 -1.36
C VAL A 215 4.59 7.62 -2.29
N GLU A 216 4.30 8.80 -1.74
CA GLU A 216 4.03 10.02 -2.50
C GLU A 216 5.26 10.47 -3.31
N ASP A 217 6.44 10.46 -2.69
CA ASP A 217 7.68 10.85 -3.36
C ASP A 217 8.10 9.83 -4.43
N LEU A 218 8.04 8.54 -4.09
CA LEU A 218 8.55 7.50 -4.98
C LEU A 218 7.65 7.29 -6.20
N LEU A 219 6.33 7.39 -6.04
CA LEU A 219 5.39 7.25 -7.16
C LEU A 219 5.44 8.44 -8.12
N SER A 220 5.71 9.65 -7.60
CA SER A 220 5.82 10.87 -8.41
C SER A 220 7.22 11.09 -9.01
N ASP A 221 8.21 10.27 -8.65
CA ASP A 221 9.58 10.37 -9.19
C ASP A 221 9.66 9.76 -10.59
N PRO A 222 9.92 10.56 -11.63
CA PRO A 222 10.09 10.05 -12.99
C PRO A 222 11.19 8.99 -13.13
N SER A 223 12.24 9.05 -12.31
CA SER A 223 13.35 8.08 -12.33
C SER A 223 12.98 6.73 -11.75
N ALA A 224 11.88 6.64 -10.99
CA ALA A 224 11.38 5.39 -10.44
C ALA A 224 10.51 4.58 -11.44
N VAL A 225 10.09 5.18 -12.56
CA VAL A 225 9.23 4.52 -13.57
C VAL A 225 9.82 3.20 -14.09
N PRO A 226 11.11 3.07 -14.43
CA PRO A 226 11.68 1.80 -14.87
C PRO A 226 11.62 0.71 -13.81
N ILE A 227 11.72 1.09 -12.53
CA ILE A 227 11.76 0.20 -11.36
C ILE A 227 10.36 -0.26 -10.97
N LEU A 228 9.41 0.68 -10.89
CA LEU A 228 8.03 0.39 -10.53
C LEU A 228 7.28 -0.33 -11.65
N GLY A 229 7.66 -0.06 -12.89
CA GLY A 229 6.94 -0.48 -14.09
C GLY A 229 6.05 0.63 -14.64
N VAL A 230 5.95 0.64 -15.95
CA VAL A 230 5.26 1.69 -16.72
C VAL A 230 3.77 1.85 -16.35
N ARG A 231 3.11 0.74 -16.00
CA ARG A 231 1.67 0.73 -15.65
C ARG A 231 1.42 1.14 -14.21
N ASP A 232 2.41 0.96 -13.36
CA ASP A 232 2.30 1.21 -11.93
C ASP A 232 2.73 2.61 -11.54
N ALA A 233 3.50 3.29 -12.40
CA ALA A 233 3.91 4.67 -12.21
C ALA A 233 2.71 5.63 -12.20
N GLY A 234 2.76 6.63 -11.33
CA GLY A 234 1.68 7.60 -11.17
C GLY A 234 2.01 8.57 -10.04
N ALA A 235 1.02 9.25 -9.54
CA ALA A 235 1.15 10.10 -8.38
C ALA A 235 0.04 9.82 -7.37
N VAL A 236 0.29 10.14 -6.12
CA VAL A 236 -0.74 10.15 -5.07
C VAL A 236 -0.94 11.60 -4.65
N VAL A 237 -2.18 12.08 -4.81
CA VAL A 237 -2.57 13.42 -4.45
C VAL A 237 -3.50 13.36 -3.23
N GLN A 238 -3.24 14.20 -2.24
CA GLN A 238 -4.16 14.37 -1.12
C GLN A 238 -5.24 15.37 -1.51
N ALA A 239 -6.50 15.02 -1.29
CA ALA A 239 -7.65 15.83 -1.66
C ALA A 239 -8.71 15.82 -0.56
N ARG A 240 -9.46 16.90 -0.46
CA ARG A 240 -10.61 16.99 0.45
C ARG A 240 -11.91 16.80 -0.31
N VAL A 241 -12.78 15.93 0.16
CA VAL A 241 -14.14 15.78 -0.37
C VAL A 241 -14.92 17.07 -0.13
N VAL A 242 -15.39 17.70 -1.21
CA VAL A 242 -16.18 18.94 -1.14
C VAL A 242 -17.66 18.63 -1.13
N THR A 243 -18.13 17.90 -2.15
CA THR A 243 -19.54 17.53 -2.26
C THR A 243 -19.75 16.37 -3.22
N HIS A 244 -20.89 15.72 -3.10
CA HIS A 244 -21.37 14.68 -4.01
C HIS A 244 -22.47 15.25 -4.89
N HIS A 245 -22.26 15.26 -6.20
CA HIS A 245 -23.20 15.79 -7.18
C HIS A 245 -24.28 14.75 -7.56
N ALA A 246 -25.46 15.26 -7.97
CA ALA A 246 -26.59 14.43 -8.36
C ALA A 246 -26.33 13.59 -9.64
N ASP A 247 -25.33 13.96 -10.44
CA ASP A 247 -24.89 13.23 -11.65
C ASP A 247 -23.97 12.06 -11.37
N GLY A 248 -23.73 11.75 -10.08
CA GLY A 248 -22.89 10.61 -9.66
C GLY A 248 -21.40 10.92 -9.62
N LEU A 249 -21.02 12.21 -9.60
CA LEU A 249 -19.64 12.63 -9.39
C LEU A 249 -19.40 13.11 -7.96
N THR A 250 -18.19 12.91 -7.48
CA THR A 250 -17.68 13.54 -6.26
C THR A 250 -16.66 14.62 -6.64
N GLU A 251 -16.85 15.81 -6.11
CA GLU A 251 -15.92 16.92 -6.22
C GLU A 251 -14.92 16.91 -5.08
N LEU A 252 -13.63 16.98 -5.43
CA LEU A 252 -12.51 17.02 -4.50
C LEU A 252 -11.74 18.32 -4.65
N ALA A 253 -11.36 18.95 -3.54
CA ALA A 253 -10.43 20.07 -3.52
C ALA A 253 -9.00 19.53 -3.42
N VAL A 254 -8.13 19.95 -4.32
CA VAL A 254 -6.68 19.71 -4.33
C VAL A 254 -5.95 21.02 -4.08
N SER A 255 -4.62 20.99 -3.97
CA SER A 255 -3.80 22.18 -3.67
C SER A 255 -4.08 23.32 -4.66
N GLN A 256 -4.24 23.02 -5.95
CA GLN A 256 -4.53 24.04 -6.97
C GLN A 256 -5.60 23.55 -7.95
N GLY A 257 -6.87 23.71 -7.59
CA GLY A 257 -8.00 23.36 -8.44
C GLY A 257 -8.94 22.32 -7.84
N ARG A 258 -9.63 21.62 -8.69
CA ARG A 258 -10.65 20.63 -8.36
C ARG A 258 -10.44 19.36 -9.16
N LEU A 259 -10.78 18.21 -8.54
CA LEU A 259 -10.88 16.93 -9.21
C LEU A 259 -12.33 16.44 -9.11
N PHE A 260 -12.86 15.94 -10.21
CA PHE A 260 -14.17 15.29 -10.29
C PHE A 260 -13.93 13.80 -10.58
N LEU A 261 -14.41 12.96 -9.70
CA LEU A 261 -14.26 11.48 -9.79
C LEU A 261 -15.65 10.82 -9.74
N PRO A 262 -15.79 9.58 -10.21
CA PRO A 262 -16.98 8.79 -9.94
C PRO A 262 -17.27 8.75 -8.44
N LEU A 263 -18.54 8.63 -8.07
CA LEU A 263 -19.00 8.67 -6.69
C LEU A 263 -18.16 7.77 -5.77
N ILE A 264 -17.54 8.37 -4.77
CA ILE A 264 -16.83 7.66 -3.70
C ILE A 264 -17.67 7.68 -2.41
N ARG A 265 -17.56 6.61 -1.61
CA ARG A 265 -18.34 6.46 -0.36
C ARG A 265 -17.60 7.07 0.85
N MET A 266 -17.15 8.31 0.72
CA MET A 266 -16.46 9.06 1.78
C MET A 266 -17.30 10.29 2.14
N ALA A 267 -17.39 10.64 3.43
CA ALA A 267 -18.14 11.82 3.86
C ALA A 267 -17.54 13.13 3.35
N GLU A 268 -18.37 14.13 3.12
CA GLU A 268 -17.91 15.48 2.83
C GLU A 268 -16.99 16.00 3.96
N GLY A 269 -15.93 16.70 3.60
CA GLY A 269 -14.86 17.14 4.50
C GLY A 269 -13.76 16.12 4.76
N SER A 270 -13.94 14.85 4.42
CA SER A 270 -12.89 13.80 4.55
C SER A 270 -11.68 14.13 3.69
N ILE A 271 -10.50 13.83 4.20
CA ILE A 271 -9.27 13.87 3.42
C ILE A 271 -9.05 12.48 2.80
N VAL A 272 -8.82 12.46 1.51
CA VAL A 272 -8.61 11.25 0.73
C VAL A 272 -7.29 11.29 -0.02
N ARG A 273 -6.74 10.14 -0.29
CA ARG A 273 -5.59 9.93 -1.18
C ARG A 273 -6.12 9.45 -2.53
N VAL A 274 -5.74 10.12 -3.59
CA VAL A 274 -6.16 9.80 -4.95
C VAL A 274 -4.94 9.43 -5.76
N ARG A 275 -4.89 8.18 -6.24
CA ARG A 275 -3.84 7.75 -7.18
C ARG A 275 -4.24 8.18 -8.60
N VAL A 276 -3.35 8.87 -9.26
CA VAL A 276 -3.47 9.27 -10.67
C VAL A 276 -2.40 8.54 -11.47
N PRO A 277 -2.77 7.52 -12.28
CA PRO A 277 -1.79 6.80 -13.12
C PRO A 277 -1.14 7.74 -14.14
N ALA A 278 0.17 7.66 -14.31
CA ALA A 278 0.92 8.55 -15.20
C ALA A 278 0.50 8.46 -16.67
N GLN A 279 0.04 7.30 -17.10
CA GLN A 279 -0.43 7.06 -18.47
C GLN A 279 -1.77 7.74 -18.79
N ASP A 280 -2.55 8.12 -17.75
CA ASP A 280 -3.87 8.73 -17.89
C ASP A 280 -3.81 10.26 -17.83
N VAL A 281 -2.59 10.82 -17.67
CA VAL A 281 -2.35 12.26 -17.67
C VAL A 281 -1.94 12.73 -19.06
N ILE A 282 -2.75 13.61 -19.62
CA ILE A 282 -2.48 14.30 -20.89
C ILE A 282 -1.90 15.68 -20.57
N LEU A 283 -0.92 16.14 -21.34
CA LEU A 283 -0.35 17.49 -21.21
C LEU A 283 -0.82 18.39 -22.35
N SER A 284 -1.16 19.64 -22.00
CA SER A 284 -1.55 20.68 -22.95
C SER A 284 -0.84 21.99 -22.59
N LEU A 285 -0.27 22.69 -23.57
CA LEU A 285 0.40 23.97 -23.34
C LEU A 285 -0.59 25.04 -22.87
N ASP A 286 -1.74 25.08 -23.52
CA ASP A 286 -2.83 26.00 -23.19
C ASP A 286 -3.94 25.26 -22.44
N ARG A 287 -4.76 26.00 -21.68
CA ARG A 287 -5.93 25.45 -21.03
C ARG A 287 -6.93 24.98 -22.10
N PRO A 288 -7.15 23.67 -22.21
CA PRO A 288 -8.00 23.14 -23.24
C PRO A 288 -9.48 23.48 -22.98
N THR A 289 -10.23 23.74 -24.06
CA THR A 289 -11.67 23.99 -24.08
C THR A 289 -12.36 23.01 -25.02
N GLY A 290 -13.66 22.77 -24.82
CA GLY A 290 -14.42 21.88 -25.72
C GLY A 290 -14.02 20.41 -25.65
N ILE A 291 -13.49 19.95 -24.52
CA ILE A 291 -13.12 18.57 -24.27
C ILE A 291 -13.98 17.94 -23.17
N SER A 292 -14.09 16.62 -23.18
CA SER A 292 -14.89 15.87 -22.20
C SER A 292 -14.19 15.61 -20.86
N ALA A 293 -12.93 15.99 -20.70
CA ALA A 293 -12.21 15.86 -19.44
C ALA A 293 -12.55 17.03 -18.51
N LEU A 294 -12.95 16.73 -17.28
CA LEU A 294 -13.30 17.75 -16.28
C LEU A 294 -12.10 18.21 -15.45
N ASN A 295 -11.12 17.33 -15.27
CA ASN A 295 -9.96 17.60 -14.42
C ASN A 295 -8.85 18.25 -15.24
N ILE A 296 -8.71 19.56 -15.09
CA ILE A 296 -7.68 20.35 -15.78
C ILE A 296 -6.94 21.16 -14.72
N LEU A 297 -5.73 20.71 -14.40
CA LEU A 297 -4.91 21.31 -13.35
C LEU A 297 -3.75 22.11 -13.98
N PRO A 298 -3.50 23.35 -13.55
CA PRO A 298 -2.30 24.07 -13.94
C PRO A 298 -1.09 23.40 -13.27
N VAL A 299 -0.02 23.17 -14.04
CA VAL A 299 1.17 22.50 -13.55
C VAL A 299 2.44 23.18 -14.04
N ILE A 300 3.52 23.01 -13.30
CA ILE A 300 4.88 23.38 -13.70
C ILE A 300 5.69 22.10 -13.81
N ILE A 301 6.38 21.90 -14.93
CA ILE A 301 7.27 20.75 -15.14
C ILE A 301 8.51 20.94 -14.25
N GLU A 302 8.79 19.98 -13.39
CA GLU A 302 9.96 19.99 -12.51
C GLU A 302 11.07 19.08 -13.02
N THR A 303 10.72 17.97 -13.68
CA THR A 303 11.71 16.97 -14.12
C THR A 303 11.26 16.30 -15.41
N VAL A 304 12.20 16.10 -16.33
CA VAL A 304 11.99 15.37 -17.59
C VAL A 304 12.92 14.19 -17.65
N PHE A 305 12.41 12.98 -17.45
CA PHE A 305 13.20 11.75 -17.48
C PHE A 305 12.98 10.99 -18.80
N ARG A 306 14.05 10.80 -19.55
CA ARG A 306 14.10 10.03 -20.81
C ARG A 306 14.80 8.70 -20.54
N GLY A 307 14.07 7.60 -20.62
CA GLY A 307 14.63 6.25 -20.59
C GLY A 307 15.02 5.75 -21.99
N ASP A 308 15.43 4.49 -22.05
CA ASP A 308 15.84 3.84 -23.31
C ASP A 308 14.68 3.54 -24.27
N GLY A 309 13.44 3.65 -23.80
CA GLY A 309 12.21 3.36 -24.56
C GLY A 309 11.59 4.62 -25.20
N PRO A 310 10.44 4.45 -25.90
CA PRO A 310 9.77 5.56 -26.59
C PRO A 310 9.02 6.52 -25.66
N GLY A 311 8.99 6.23 -24.36
CA GLY A 311 8.29 7.03 -23.37
C GLY A 311 9.19 8.01 -22.62
N VAL A 312 8.62 9.15 -22.25
CA VAL A 312 9.22 10.15 -21.38
C VAL A 312 8.35 10.30 -20.15
N ALA A 313 8.94 10.24 -18.96
CA ALA A 313 8.25 10.53 -17.71
C ALA A 313 8.47 12.00 -17.35
N ILE A 314 7.38 12.70 -17.06
CA ILE A 314 7.37 14.12 -16.75
C ILE A 314 6.87 14.29 -15.33
N GLY A 315 7.76 14.67 -14.42
CA GLY A 315 7.41 15.07 -13.05
C GLY A 315 6.94 16.53 -13.03
N MET A 316 5.85 16.78 -12.36
CA MET A 316 5.19 18.10 -12.35
C MET A 316 4.67 18.43 -10.97
N ARG A 317 4.45 19.73 -10.74
CA ARG A 317 3.84 20.24 -9.53
C ARG A 317 2.62 21.11 -9.84
N SER A 318 1.52 20.88 -9.10
CA SER A 318 0.32 21.72 -9.09
C SER A 318 0.13 22.24 -7.66
N GLY A 319 0.53 23.50 -7.39
CA GLY A 319 0.63 23.99 -6.02
C GLY A 319 1.63 23.16 -5.19
N THR A 320 1.17 22.48 -4.16
CA THR A 320 1.98 21.54 -3.36
C THR A 320 1.90 20.08 -3.83
N ASP A 321 0.94 19.78 -4.72
CA ASP A 321 0.70 18.42 -5.18
C ASP A 321 1.70 18.03 -6.27
N LYS A 322 2.31 16.86 -6.14
CA LYS A 322 3.15 16.24 -7.16
C LYS A 322 2.30 15.43 -8.12
N LEU A 323 2.60 15.51 -9.39
CA LEU A 323 1.96 14.76 -10.46
C LEU A 323 3.01 14.14 -11.37
N LEU A 324 2.65 13.05 -12.02
CA LEU A 324 3.48 12.38 -13.00
C LEU A 324 2.68 12.15 -14.28
N ALA A 325 3.24 12.51 -15.42
CA ALA A 325 2.72 12.15 -16.73
C ALA A 325 3.69 11.25 -17.47
N ARG A 326 3.18 10.36 -18.30
CA ARG A 326 3.97 9.57 -19.22
C ARG A 326 3.51 9.83 -20.66
N VAL A 327 4.38 10.48 -21.43
CA VAL A 327 4.12 10.84 -22.83
C VAL A 327 5.14 10.17 -23.77
N THR A 328 4.90 10.21 -25.07
CA THR A 328 5.89 9.73 -26.04
C THR A 328 7.01 10.76 -26.23
N GLN A 329 8.21 10.30 -26.61
CA GLN A 329 9.32 11.22 -26.96
C GLN A 329 8.91 12.21 -28.07
N ARG A 330 8.11 11.76 -29.05
CA ARG A 330 7.58 12.59 -30.13
C ARG A 330 6.67 13.70 -29.59
N SER A 331 5.76 13.37 -28.66
CA SER A 331 4.88 14.35 -28.04
C SER A 331 5.66 15.34 -27.17
N ALA A 332 6.63 14.86 -26.40
CA ALA A 332 7.48 15.73 -25.58
C ALA A 332 8.29 16.72 -26.44
N ALA A 333 8.83 16.27 -27.58
CA ALA A 333 9.54 17.15 -28.52
C ALA A 333 8.59 18.14 -29.21
N ALA A 334 7.43 17.68 -29.69
CA ALA A 334 6.47 18.53 -30.38
C ALA A 334 5.90 19.65 -29.50
N LEU A 335 5.69 19.36 -28.20
CA LEU A 335 5.21 20.33 -27.21
C LEU A 335 6.35 21.12 -26.54
N GLY A 336 7.61 20.81 -26.84
CA GLY A 336 8.76 21.47 -26.21
C GLY A 336 8.79 21.31 -24.68
N LEU A 337 8.41 20.12 -24.16
CA LEU A 337 8.34 19.89 -22.72
C LEU A 337 9.73 19.90 -22.09
N VAL A 338 9.98 20.93 -21.28
CA VAL A 338 11.24 21.17 -20.56
C VAL A 338 10.95 21.57 -19.12
N GLU A 339 11.92 21.43 -18.25
CA GLU A 339 11.86 21.89 -16.87
C GLU A 339 11.57 23.39 -16.80
N GLY A 340 10.72 23.79 -15.87
CA GLY A 340 10.24 25.15 -15.68
C GLY A 340 9.05 25.56 -16.58
N LEU A 341 8.65 24.74 -17.56
CA LEU A 341 7.53 25.04 -18.43
C LEU A 341 6.21 24.93 -17.67
N SER A 342 5.37 26.01 -17.74
CA SER A 342 4.00 25.99 -17.25
C SER A 342 3.07 25.43 -18.32
N CYS A 343 2.23 24.49 -17.94
CA CYS A 343 1.26 23.85 -18.83
C CYS A 343 0.05 23.33 -18.02
N TYR A 344 -0.78 22.51 -18.63
CA TYR A 344 -1.97 21.91 -17.99
C TYR A 344 -1.90 20.39 -18.03
N ALA A 345 -2.14 19.76 -16.88
CA ALA A 345 -2.39 18.33 -16.75
C ALA A 345 -3.89 18.06 -16.85
N VAL A 346 -4.27 17.19 -17.77
CA VAL A 346 -5.67 16.84 -18.04
C VAL A 346 -5.87 15.37 -17.72
N VAL A 347 -6.84 15.10 -16.86
CA VAL A 347 -7.18 13.73 -16.41
C VAL A 347 -8.67 13.49 -16.59
N LYS A 348 -9.06 12.38 -17.20
CA LYS A 348 -10.48 12.01 -17.29
C LYS A 348 -10.99 11.60 -15.92
N SER A 349 -12.19 12.06 -15.54
CA SER A 349 -12.82 11.68 -14.26
C SER A 349 -12.95 10.18 -14.09
N VAL A 350 -13.31 9.47 -15.16
CA VAL A 350 -13.47 8.00 -15.17
C VAL A 350 -12.16 7.20 -15.24
N ALA A 351 -11.01 7.87 -15.40
CA ALA A 351 -9.70 7.19 -15.39
C ALA A 351 -9.26 6.83 -13.97
N VAL A 352 -9.76 7.54 -12.95
CA VAL A 352 -9.49 7.22 -11.56
C VAL A 352 -10.55 6.25 -11.06
N ALA A 353 -10.15 5.01 -10.84
CA ALA A 353 -11.05 3.98 -10.34
C ALA A 353 -11.35 4.20 -8.84
N PRO A 354 -12.52 3.76 -8.34
CA PRO A 354 -12.82 3.81 -6.90
C PRO A 354 -11.77 3.11 -6.03
N GLY A 355 -11.08 2.09 -6.57
CA GLY A 355 -9.96 1.40 -5.93
C GLY A 355 -8.70 2.25 -5.76
N ASP A 356 -8.55 3.31 -6.57
CA ASP A 356 -7.43 4.27 -6.49
C ASP A 356 -7.66 5.38 -5.45
N VAL A 357 -8.78 5.37 -4.74
CA VAL A 357 -9.12 6.36 -3.70
C VAL A 357 -9.19 5.69 -2.34
N GLY A 358 -8.46 6.22 -1.38
CA GLY A 358 -8.43 5.76 0.00
C GLY A 358 -8.51 6.93 0.99
N LEU A 359 -8.76 6.64 2.27
CA LEU A 359 -8.67 7.65 3.32
C LEU A 359 -7.21 8.11 3.47
N ALA A 360 -6.99 9.41 3.65
CA ALA A 360 -5.74 9.96 4.13
C ALA A 360 -5.77 10.04 5.66
N ARG A 361 -4.61 9.91 6.27
CA ARG A 361 -4.46 10.03 7.74
C ARG A 361 -4.55 11.49 8.18
#